data_57af67be3970f851c58690fde54d9c3e
#
_entry.id   57af67be3970f851c58690fde54d9c3e
#
_cell.length_a   1.000
_cell.length_b   1.000
_cell.length_c   1.000
_cell.angle_alpha   90.00
_cell.angle_beta   90.00
_cell.angle_gamma   90.00
#
_symmetry.space_group_name_H-M   'P 1'
#
loop_
_entity.id
_entity.type
_entity.pdbx_description
1 polymer ?
#
loop_
_entity_poly.entity_id
_entity_poly.type
_entity_poly.pdbx_seq_one_letter_code
_entity_poly.pdbx_strand_id
1 'polypeptide(L)'
;MLIAGIDYSLNGPAICVFEGKENFVFEKCRFYYLTDIKKNVGLFSNNIFGEKFNDYDEECERYDTISEWVMNVITGCEQVALEGYAYGAQGRVFHIAENTGILKYKLYQASIPLEIVQPSHVKKIATGKGNADKTKMYEAFLKETKVPLKDIISPNKKEIGNPVSDLVDAFYICKFLYQSFKN
;
A
#
# COMPACT_ATOMS: atom_id res chain seq x y z
N MET A 1 2.99 -15.68 -10.95
CA MET A 1 3.32 -14.26 -10.66
C MET A 1 2.80 -13.95 -9.27
N LEU A 2 3.71 -13.62 -8.38
CA LEU A 2 3.42 -13.08 -7.05
C LEU A 2 4.10 -11.72 -6.95
N ILE A 3 3.33 -10.65 -6.84
CA ILE A 3 3.80 -9.26 -6.87
C ILE A 3 3.14 -8.44 -5.79
N ALA A 4 3.75 -7.33 -5.39
CA ALA A 4 3.14 -6.44 -4.41
C ALA A 4 3.20 -4.97 -4.81
N GLY A 5 2.16 -4.23 -4.45
CA GLY A 5 2.11 -2.77 -4.47
C GLY A 5 2.11 -2.23 -3.04
N ILE A 6 2.95 -1.24 -2.78
CA ILE A 6 3.22 -0.73 -1.44
C ILE A 6 2.96 0.78 -1.41
N ASP A 7 1.97 1.19 -0.64
CA ASP A 7 1.85 2.57 -0.15
C ASP A 7 2.62 2.64 1.18
N TYR A 8 3.83 3.20 1.13
CA TYR A 8 4.78 3.15 2.24
C TYR A 8 4.84 4.46 3.01
N SER A 9 4.27 4.45 4.19
CA SER A 9 4.22 5.62 5.05
C SER A 9 4.60 5.30 6.50
N LEU A 10 4.95 6.34 7.27
CA LEU A 10 5.26 6.20 8.71
C LEU A 10 4.03 5.90 9.57
N ASN A 11 2.83 6.31 9.15
CA ASN A 11 1.65 6.33 10.00
C ASN A 11 0.53 5.39 9.55
N GLY A 12 0.69 4.74 8.42
CA GLY A 12 -0.33 3.84 7.87
C GLY A 12 0.16 3.16 6.60
N PRO A 13 1.28 2.41 6.64
CA PRO A 13 1.73 1.68 5.47
C PRO A 13 0.71 0.61 5.11
N ALA A 14 0.47 0.45 3.82
CA ALA A 14 -0.44 -0.55 3.28
C ALA A 14 0.19 -1.31 2.11
N ILE A 15 -0.14 -2.58 1.98
CA ILE A 15 0.40 -3.47 0.96
C ILE A 15 -0.74 -4.25 0.33
N CYS A 16 -0.75 -4.31 -1.00
CA CYS A 16 -1.56 -5.22 -1.78
C CYS A 16 -0.64 -6.27 -2.41
N VAL A 17 -0.82 -7.54 -2.07
CA VAL A 17 -0.12 -8.67 -2.68
C VAL A 17 -1.07 -9.37 -3.63
N PHE A 18 -0.71 -9.45 -4.90
CA PHE A 18 -1.47 -10.14 -5.93
C PHE A 18 -0.81 -11.47 -6.27
N GLU A 19 -1.61 -12.53 -6.30
CA GLU A 19 -1.19 -13.86 -6.72
C GLU A 19 -2.05 -14.35 -7.89
N GLY A 20 -1.46 -14.46 -9.07
CA GLY A 20 -2.18 -14.93 -10.25
C GLY A 20 -1.38 -14.85 -11.54
N LYS A 21 -1.92 -15.44 -12.63
CA LYS A 21 -1.35 -15.36 -13.98
C LYS A 21 -2.22 -14.50 -14.92
N GLU A 22 -3.51 -14.49 -14.68
CA GLU A 22 -4.51 -13.85 -15.53
C GLU A 22 -5.42 -12.96 -14.67
N ASN A 23 -5.92 -11.90 -15.22
CA ASN A 23 -6.89 -10.97 -14.64
C ASN A 23 -6.55 -10.50 -13.20
N PHE A 24 -6.15 -9.24 -13.11
CA PHE A 24 -5.97 -8.57 -11.83
C PHE A 24 -7.36 -8.28 -11.24
N VAL A 25 -7.74 -9.05 -10.22
CA VAL A 25 -9.04 -8.93 -9.53
C VAL A 25 -8.83 -8.94 -8.02
N PHE A 26 -9.74 -8.28 -7.30
CA PHE A 26 -9.66 -8.11 -5.85
C PHE A 26 -9.56 -9.45 -5.10
N GLU A 27 -10.27 -10.47 -5.54
CA GLU A 27 -10.31 -11.81 -4.91
C GLU A 27 -8.98 -12.54 -4.95
N LYS A 28 -8.07 -12.13 -5.85
CA LYS A 28 -6.69 -12.65 -5.95
C LYS A 28 -5.68 -11.76 -5.23
N CYS A 29 -6.15 -10.73 -4.53
CA CYS A 29 -5.31 -9.84 -3.74
C CYS A 29 -5.44 -10.15 -2.26
N ARG A 30 -4.33 -10.05 -1.54
CA ARG A 30 -4.29 -9.99 -0.08
C ARG A 30 -3.82 -8.60 0.33
N PHE A 31 -4.45 -8.04 1.34
CA PHE A 31 -4.22 -6.68 1.79
C PHE A 31 -3.70 -6.68 3.23
N TYR A 32 -2.67 -5.91 3.48
CA TYR A 32 -2.03 -5.77 4.79
C TYR A 32 -1.85 -4.29 5.11
N TYR A 33 -2.02 -3.92 6.36
CA TYR A 33 -1.74 -2.56 6.82
C TYR A 33 -1.39 -2.52 8.30
N LEU A 34 -0.59 -1.51 8.69
CA LEU A 34 -0.32 -1.21 10.10
C LEU A 34 -1.23 -0.07 10.59
N THR A 35 -1.64 -0.16 11.85
CA THR A 35 -2.51 0.85 12.47
C THR A 35 -2.34 0.88 13.98
N ASP A 36 -2.45 2.08 14.59
CA ASP A 36 -2.56 2.24 16.05
C ASP A 36 -4.03 2.22 16.53
N ILE A 37 -4.98 2.18 15.60
CA ILE A 37 -6.40 2.18 15.93
C ILE A 37 -6.84 0.76 16.27
N LYS A 38 -7.01 0.47 17.55
CA LYS A 38 -7.34 -0.88 18.09
C LYS A 38 -8.48 -1.59 17.34
N LYS A 39 -9.54 -0.87 16.97
CA LYS A 39 -10.69 -1.44 16.25
C LYS A 39 -10.40 -1.82 14.79
N ASN A 40 -9.29 -1.35 14.23
CA ASN A 40 -8.85 -1.66 12.87
C ASN A 40 -7.78 -2.77 12.85
N VAL A 41 -7.45 -3.37 14.00
CA VAL A 41 -6.57 -4.53 14.11
C VAL A 41 -7.39 -5.81 14.00
N GLY A 42 -6.96 -6.73 13.15
CA GLY A 42 -7.61 -8.02 12.94
C GLY A 42 -7.78 -8.41 11.48
N LEU A 43 -8.51 -9.49 11.27
CA LEU A 43 -8.89 -9.98 9.94
C LEU A 43 -10.25 -9.38 9.54
N PHE A 44 -10.25 -8.60 8.47
CA PHE A 44 -11.44 -8.02 7.85
C PHE A 44 -11.67 -8.69 6.50
N SER A 45 -12.77 -9.42 6.35
CA SER A 45 -12.91 -10.29 5.20
C SER A 45 -11.82 -11.38 5.17
N ASN A 46 -11.80 -12.25 4.18
CA ASN A 46 -10.82 -13.36 4.14
C ASN A 46 -9.43 -12.95 3.65
N ASN A 47 -9.25 -11.70 3.25
CA ASN A 47 -8.04 -11.24 2.56
C ASN A 47 -7.52 -9.87 3.00
N ILE A 48 -8.04 -9.30 4.10
CA ILE A 48 -7.62 -7.98 4.60
C ILE A 48 -7.14 -8.12 6.05
N PHE A 49 -5.88 -7.81 6.30
CA PHE A 49 -5.18 -8.02 7.57
C PHE A 49 -4.69 -6.69 8.13
N GLY A 50 -5.27 -6.27 9.26
CA GLY A 50 -4.80 -5.12 10.02
C GLY A 50 -3.95 -5.55 11.20
N GLU A 51 -2.75 -4.98 11.32
CA GLU A 51 -1.81 -5.27 12.40
C GLU A 51 -1.48 -4.00 13.19
N LYS A 52 -1.18 -4.16 14.48
CA LYS A 52 -0.72 -3.05 15.32
C LYS A 52 0.75 -2.73 14.99
N PHE A 53 1.10 -1.43 14.99
CA PHE A 53 2.51 -1.05 14.99
C PHE A 53 3.23 -1.66 16.20
N ASN A 54 4.47 -2.06 16.02
CA ASN A 54 5.34 -2.37 17.15
C ASN A 54 5.64 -1.08 17.91
N ASP A 55 5.79 -1.20 19.23
CA ASP A 55 6.29 -0.10 20.04
C ASP A 55 7.78 0.16 19.67
N TYR A 56 8.22 1.39 19.78
CA TYR A 56 9.60 1.80 19.45
C TYR A 56 10.04 2.92 20.40
N ASP A 57 11.32 2.96 20.73
CA ASP A 57 11.91 3.99 21.58
C ASP A 57 12.57 5.12 20.78
N GLU A 58 13.04 4.81 19.55
CA GLU A 58 13.68 5.78 18.65
C GLU A 58 13.25 5.63 17.19
N GLU A 59 13.48 6.69 16.39
CA GLU A 59 13.01 6.73 15.00
C GLU A 59 13.66 5.63 14.12
N CYS A 60 14.93 5.28 14.34
CA CYS A 60 15.59 4.22 13.58
C CYS A 60 14.94 2.86 13.82
N GLU A 61 14.56 2.56 15.08
CA GLU A 61 13.83 1.35 15.42
C GLU A 61 12.45 1.31 14.75
N ARG A 62 11.78 2.46 14.71
CA ARG A 62 10.51 2.59 13.98
C ARG A 62 10.67 2.24 12.50
N TYR A 63 11.70 2.80 11.84
CA TYR A 63 11.95 2.52 10.42
C TYR A 63 12.30 1.05 10.20
N ASP A 64 13.08 0.48 11.10
CA ASP A 64 13.45 -0.93 11.05
C ASP A 64 12.21 -1.83 11.18
N THR A 65 11.38 -1.62 12.21
CA THR A 65 10.17 -2.43 12.45
C THR A 65 9.16 -2.35 11.30
N ILE A 66 8.93 -1.15 10.74
CA ILE A 66 8.03 -1.00 9.58
C ILE A 66 8.61 -1.70 8.35
N SER A 67 9.90 -1.54 8.08
CA SER A 67 10.53 -2.17 6.92
C SER A 67 10.62 -3.69 7.05
N GLU A 68 10.89 -4.23 8.23
CA GLU A 68 10.84 -5.68 8.51
C GLU A 68 9.43 -6.24 8.30
N TRP A 69 8.41 -5.54 8.77
CA TRP A 69 7.03 -5.95 8.50
C TRP A 69 6.74 -6.04 7.00
N VAL A 70 7.17 -5.03 6.21
CA VAL A 70 7.04 -5.08 4.75
C VAL A 70 7.75 -6.30 4.18
N MET A 71 9.03 -6.53 4.55
CA MET A 71 9.81 -7.66 4.05
C MET A 71 9.16 -9.00 4.35
N ASN A 72 8.55 -9.15 5.53
CA ASN A 72 7.81 -10.35 5.91
C ASN A 72 6.56 -10.55 5.04
N VAL A 73 5.76 -9.48 4.81
CA VAL A 73 4.54 -9.54 4.02
C VAL A 73 4.83 -9.91 2.55
N ILE A 74 5.89 -9.34 1.97
CA ILE A 74 6.23 -9.55 0.55
C ILE A 74 7.09 -10.79 0.29
N THR A 75 7.28 -11.64 1.30
CA THR A 75 8.07 -12.86 1.16
C THR A 75 7.59 -13.69 -0.03
N GLY A 76 8.50 -14.00 -0.95
CA GLY A 76 8.22 -14.76 -2.17
C GLY A 76 7.71 -13.91 -3.35
N CYS A 77 7.51 -12.59 -3.18
CA CYS A 77 7.18 -11.72 -4.31
C CYS A 77 8.35 -11.67 -5.31
N GLU A 78 8.02 -11.81 -6.58
CA GLU A 78 8.97 -11.76 -7.70
C GLU A 78 9.43 -10.31 -7.98
N GLN A 79 8.58 -9.33 -7.70
CA GLN A 79 8.83 -7.91 -7.84
C GLN A 79 7.84 -7.10 -6.99
N VAL A 80 8.24 -5.90 -6.60
CA VAL A 80 7.38 -4.96 -5.87
C VAL A 80 7.36 -3.59 -6.54
N ALA A 81 6.25 -2.87 -6.39
CA ALA A 81 6.15 -1.46 -6.74
C ALA A 81 5.93 -0.61 -5.49
N LEU A 82 6.55 0.54 -5.44
CA LEU A 82 6.47 1.51 -4.35
C LEU A 82 6.08 2.86 -4.91
N GLU A 83 5.17 3.56 -4.23
CA GLU A 83 4.86 4.94 -4.59
C GLU A 83 6.07 5.85 -4.37
N GLY A 84 6.38 6.66 -5.36
CA GLY A 84 7.46 7.65 -5.29
C GLY A 84 7.07 8.85 -4.44
N TYR A 85 8.06 9.66 -4.08
CA TYR A 85 7.82 10.89 -3.31
C TYR A 85 6.92 11.86 -4.08
N ALA A 86 5.96 12.46 -3.37
CA ALA A 86 5.19 13.57 -3.91
C ALA A 86 6.08 14.81 -4.03
N TYR A 87 6.12 15.44 -5.21
CA TYR A 87 6.80 16.71 -5.39
C TYR A 87 6.13 17.79 -4.52
N GLY A 88 6.95 18.51 -3.75
CA GLY A 88 6.48 19.57 -2.83
C GLY A 88 6.00 19.07 -1.47
N ALA A 89 6.32 17.85 -1.09
CA ALA A 89 6.09 17.37 0.26
C ALA A 89 6.75 18.31 1.28
N GLN A 90 6.04 18.61 2.38
CA GLN A 90 6.48 19.47 3.47
C GLN A 90 6.43 18.70 4.80
N GLY A 91 7.05 19.25 5.84
CA GLY A 91 7.04 18.65 7.17
C GLY A 91 8.09 17.56 7.34
N ARG A 92 7.68 16.33 7.66
CA ARG A 92 8.60 15.22 7.97
C ARG A 92 9.25 14.57 6.74
N VAL A 93 9.62 15.35 5.72
CA VAL A 93 10.17 14.84 4.44
C VAL A 93 11.44 14.01 4.66
N PHE A 94 12.31 14.43 5.57
CA PHE A 94 13.53 13.69 5.88
C PHE A 94 13.24 12.33 6.51
N HIS A 95 12.35 12.27 7.49
CA HIS A 95 11.94 11.00 8.10
C HIS A 95 11.28 10.05 7.10
N ILE A 96 10.49 10.58 6.17
CA ILE A 96 9.90 9.79 5.08
C ILE A 96 11.00 9.26 4.17
N ALA A 97 11.99 10.08 3.83
CA ALA A 97 13.10 9.69 2.97
C ALA A 97 13.99 8.63 3.63
N GLU A 98 14.32 8.80 4.92
CA GLU A 98 15.10 7.85 5.71
C GLU A 98 14.37 6.49 5.80
N ASN A 99 13.12 6.50 6.22
CA ASN A 99 12.29 5.29 6.30
C ASN A 99 12.24 4.56 4.95
N THR A 100 11.96 5.29 3.86
CA THR A 100 11.90 4.71 2.51
C THR A 100 13.27 4.22 2.05
N GLY A 101 14.35 4.91 2.43
CA GLY A 101 15.73 4.51 2.13
C GLY A 101 16.09 3.16 2.75
N ILE A 102 15.67 2.92 4.00
CA ILE A 102 15.87 1.64 4.69
C ILE A 102 15.14 0.50 3.98
N LEU A 103 13.88 0.68 3.62
CA LEU A 103 13.15 -0.33 2.85
C LEU A 103 13.81 -0.62 1.50
N LYS A 104 14.20 0.40 0.74
CA LYS A 104 14.92 0.23 -0.54
C LYS A 104 16.20 -0.54 -0.37
N TYR A 105 16.95 -0.29 0.69
CA TYR A 105 18.19 -1.00 1.00
C TYR A 105 17.93 -2.47 1.32
N LYS A 106 16.91 -2.79 2.13
CA LYS A 106 16.52 -4.18 2.42
C LYS A 106 16.06 -4.93 1.16
N LEU A 107 15.27 -4.29 0.30
CA LEU A 107 14.87 -4.87 -0.99
C LEU A 107 16.08 -5.18 -1.89
N TYR A 108 17.05 -4.24 -1.96
CA TYR A 108 18.30 -4.45 -2.69
C TYR A 108 19.10 -5.64 -2.12
N GLN A 109 19.26 -5.73 -0.79
CA GLN A 109 19.97 -6.85 -0.16
C GLN A 109 19.28 -8.20 -0.42
N ALA A 110 17.94 -8.21 -0.44
CA ALA A 110 17.14 -9.39 -0.74
C ALA A 110 17.06 -9.71 -2.25
N SER A 111 17.67 -8.89 -3.11
CA SER A 111 17.58 -8.99 -4.58
C SER A 111 16.14 -9.01 -5.10
N ILE A 112 15.23 -8.27 -4.44
CA ILE A 112 13.84 -8.10 -4.87
C ILE A 112 13.79 -6.89 -5.80
N PRO A 113 13.42 -7.05 -7.08
CA PRO A 113 13.29 -5.93 -8.03
C PRO A 113 12.23 -4.92 -7.55
N LEU A 114 12.59 -3.64 -7.58
CA LEU A 114 11.74 -2.54 -7.17
C LEU A 114 11.41 -1.63 -8.34
N GLU A 115 10.13 -1.36 -8.55
CA GLU A 115 9.66 -0.33 -9.47
C GLU A 115 9.08 0.86 -8.69
N ILE A 116 9.44 2.09 -9.08
CA ILE A 116 8.91 3.32 -8.45
C ILE A 116 7.85 3.91 -9.35
N VAL A 117 6.63 4.05 -8.84
CA VAL A 117 5.51 4.64 -9.56
C VAL A 117 5.20 6.04 -9.03
N GLN A 118 4.99 7.00 -9.93
CA GLN A 118 4.62 8.36 -9.54
C GLN A 118 3.16 8.41 -9.04
N PRO A 119 2.84 9.18 -7.97
CA PRO A 119 1.48 9.31 -7.45
C PRO A 119 0.44 9.69 -8.53
N SER A 120 0.82 10.54 -9.47
CA SER A 120 -0.05 10.93 -10.58
C SER A 120 -0.37 9.76 -11.53
N HIS A 121 0.54 8.80 -11.70
CA HIS A 121 0.29 7.60 -12.51
C HIS A 121 -0.67 6.64 -11.81
N VAL A 122 -0.51 6.42 -10.50
CA VAL A 122 -1.43 5.63 -9.69
C VAL A 122 -2.85 6.17 -9.82
N LYS A 123 -3.02 7.48 -9.63
CA LYS A 123 -4.31 8.17 -9.78
C LYS A 123 -4.88 8.07 -11.19
N LYS A 124 -4.03 8.16 -12.21
CA LYS A 124 -4.45 8.04 -13.62
C LYS A 124 -4.95 6.62 -13.94
N ILE A 125 -4.32 5.59 -13.42
CA ILE A 125 -4.76 4.18 -13.58
C ILE A 125 -6.14 3.99 -12.95
N ALA A 126 -6.36 4.55 -11.75
CA ALA A 126 -7.60 4.42 -11.03
C ALA A 126 -8.76 5.18 -11.70
N THR A 127 -8.53 6.46 -12.04
CA THR A 127 -9.60 7.41 -12.34
C THR A 127 -9.54 8.02 -13.74
N GLY A 128 -8.48 7.73 -14.49
CA GLY A 128 -8.16 8.42 -15.76
C GLY A 128 -7.54 9.81 -15.56
N LYS A 129 -7.42 10.33 -14.34
CA LYS A 129 -6.92 11.67 -14.01
C LYS A 129 -5.82 11.63 -12.95
N GLY A 130 -4.65 12.23 -13.22
CA GLY A 130 -3.50 12.22 -12.32
C GLY A 130 -3.62 13.09 -11.06
N ASN A 131 -4.69 13.89 -10.92
CA ASN A 131 -4.95 14.78 -9.78
C ASN A 131 -6.17 14.39 -8.95
N ALA A 132 -6.60 13.12 -9.02
CA ALA A 132 -7.72 12.62 -8.25
C ALA A 132 -7.45 12.74 -6.73
N ASP A 133 -8.49 13.07 -5.97
CA ASP A 133 -8.49 13.04 -4.52
C ASP A 133 -8.85 11.65 -3.99
N LYS A 134 -8.73 11.45 -2.65
CA LYS A 134 -9.01 10.18 -1.98
C LYS A 134 -10.43 9.65 -2.23
N THR A 135 -11.40 10.54 -2.31
CA THR A 135 -12.80 10.16 -2.56
C THR A 135 -12.97 9.58 -3.96
N LYS A 136 -12.41 10.23 -4.98
CA LYS A 136 -12.45 9.73 -6.37
C LYS A 136 -11.68 8.44 -6.55
N MET A 137 -10.55 8.28 -5.85
CA MET A 137 -9.80 7.03 -5.82
C MET A 137 -10.65 5.89 -5.26
N TYR A 138 -11.31 6.12 -4.14
CA TYR A 138 -12.20 5.14 -3.51
C TYR A 138 -13.43 4.82 -4.39
N GLU A 139 -14.06 5.81 -5.00
CA GLU A 139 -15.19 5.62 -5.93
C GLU A 139 -14.79 4.75 -7.13
N ALA A 140 -13.59 4.99 -7.68
CA ALA A 140 -13.05 4.17 -8.76
C ALA A 140 -12.82 2.73 -8.31
N PHE A 141 -12.22 2.54 -7.13
CA PHE A 141 -12.03 1.22 -6.53
C PHE A 141 -13.36 0.48 -6.31
N LEU A 142 -14.35 1.14 -5.71
CA LEU A 142 -15.68 0.56 -5.47
C LEU A 142 -16.38 0.19 -6.78
N LYS A 143 -16.26 1.05 -7.78
CA LYS A 143 -16.83 0.79 -9.13
C LYS A 143 -16.19 -0.44 -9.79
N GLU A 144 -14.86 -0.58 -9.66
CA GLU A 144 -14.10 -1.66 -10.27
C GLU A 144 -14.32 -3.00 -9.54
N THR A 145 -14.14 -3.00 -8.23
CA THR A 145 -14.10 -4.22 -7.41
C THR A 145 -15.47 -4.64 -6.87
N LYS A 146 -16.43 -3.71 -6.77
CA LYS A 146 -17.72 -3.87 -6.07
C LYS A 146 -17.59 -4.12 -4.56
N VAL A 147 -16.41 -3.89 -3.99
CA VAL A 147 -16.12 -4.13 -2.57
C VAL A 147 -16.25 -2.84 -1.77
N PRO A 148 -17.17 -2.72 -0.82
CA PRO A 148 -17.38 -1.54 0.00
C PRO A 148 -16.36 -1.51 1.16
N LEU A 149 -15.08 -1.35 0.81
CA LEU A 149 -13.94 -1.44 1.73
C LEU A 149 -14.10 -0.54 2.97
N LYS A 150 -14.68 0.67 2.79
CA LYS A 150 -14.97 1.60 3.89
C LYS A 150 -15.94 1.01 4.91
N ASP A 151 -17.00 0.36 4.45
CA ASP A 151 -18.02 -0.21 5.33
C ASP A 151 -17.50 -1.45 6.06
N ILE A 152 -16.57 -2.18 5.43
CA ILE A 152 -15.89 -3.34 6.03
C ILE A 152 -14.95 -2.91 7.17
N ILE A 153 -14.14 -1.87 6.96
CA ILE A 153 -13.05 -1.50 7.89
C ILE A 153 -13.43 -0.36 8.82
N SER A 154 -14.13 0.64 8.31
CA SER A 154 -14.42 1.90 9.02
C SER A 154 -15.87 2.36 8.83
N PRO A 155 -16.88 1.56 9.18
CA PRO A 155 -18.29 1.83 8.88
C PRO A 155 -18.79 3.15 9.49
N ASN A 156 -18.24 3.55 10.63
CA ASN A 156 -18.65 4.75 11.35
C ASN A 156 -17.94 6.04 10.92
N LYS A 157 -16.96 5.97 10.01
CA LYS A 157 -16.30 7.18 9.49
C LYS A 157 -17.11 7.77 8.33
N LYS A 158 -17.30 9.08 8.33
CA LYS A 158 -17.97 9.79 7.21
C LYS A 158 -17.05 9.91 6.00
N GLU A 159 -15.78 10.21 6.23
CA GLU A 159 -14.78 10.49 5.19
C GLU A 159 -13.93 9.26 4.88
N ILE A 160 -13.38 9.23 3.66
CA ILE A 160 -12.37 8.25 3.26
C ILE A 160 -11.03 8.68 3.83
N GLY A 161 -10.46 7.85 4.68
CA GLY A 161 -9.17 8.07 5.32
C GLY A 161 -8.48 6.74 5.63
N ASN A 162 -7.38 6.80 6.36
CA ASN A 162 -6.60 5.61 6.72
C ASN A 162 -7.43 4.63 7.59
N PRO A 163 -7.28 3.33 7.38
CA PRO A 163 -6.42 2.65 6.40
C PRO A 163 -7.06 2.47 5.01
N VAL A 164 -8.33 2.84 4.83
CA VAL A 164 -9.08 2.59 3.57
C VAL A 164 -8.41 3.26 2.38
N SER A 165 -7.99 4.54 2.51
CA SER A 165 -7.30 5.26 1.43
C SER A 165 -6.00 4.58 1.04
N ASP A 166 -5.21 4.16 2.03
CA ASP A 166 -3.88 3.60 1.83
C ASP A 166 -3.97 2.21 1.16
N LEU A 167 -5.01 1.42 1.50
CA LEU A 167 -5.30 0.14 0.84
C LEU A 167 -5.75 0.32 -0.61
N VAL A 168 -6.51 1.37 -0.91
CA VAL A 168 -6.89 1.72 -2.29
C VAL A 168 -5.66 2.11 -3.10
N ASP A 169 -4.78 2.93 -2.53
CA ASP A 169 -3.53 3.33 -3.20
C ASP A 169 -2.63 2.10 -3.43
N ALA A 170 -2.43 1.24 -2.43
CA ALA A 170 -1.68 -0.02 -2.57
C ALA A 170 -2.25 -0.94 -3.66
N PHE A 171 -3.59 -1.04 -3.77
CA PHE A 171 -4.25 -1.80 -4.84
C PHE A 171 -3.87 -1.28 -6.23
N TYR A 172 -3.93 0.03 -6.45
CA TYR A 172 -3.62 0.61 -7.75
C TYR A 172 -2.12 0.64 -8.04
N ILE A 173 -1.24 0.72 -7.03
CA ILE A 173 0.21 0.52 -7.18
C ILE A 173 0.49 -0.92 -7.64
N CYS A 174 -0.16 -1.92 -7.04
CA CYS A 174 -0.03 -3.32 -7.44
C CYS A 174 -0.57 -3.55 -8.87
N LYS A 175 -1.70 -2.92 -9.20
CA LYS A 175 -2.29 -2.98 -10.54
C LYS A 175 -1.38 -2.35 -11.61
N PHE A 176 -0.70 -1.25 -11.29
CA PHE A 176 0.31 -0.65 -12.14
C PHE A 176 1.41 -1.68 -12.46
N LEU A 177 1.98 -2.29 -11.44
CA LEU A 177 3.02 -3.30 -11.61
C LEU A 177 2.53 -4.50 -12.42
N TYR A 178 1.31 -4.98 -12.17
CA TYR A 178 0.70 -6.04 -12.97
C TYR A 178 0.59 -5.66 -14.45
N GLN A 179 0.24 -4.43 -14.77
CA GLN A 179 0.12 -3.95 -16.15
C GLN A 179 1.48 -3.86 -16.86
N SER A 180 2.57 -3.53 -16.13
CA SER A 180 3.92 -3.48 -16.71
C SER A 180 4.42 -4.85 -17.18
N PHE A 181 3.93 -5.95 -16.59
CA PHE A 181 4.23 -7.31 -17.05
C PHE A 181 3.42 -7.74 -18.30
N LYS A 182 2.39 -7.01 -18.67
CA LYS A 182 1.53 -7.37 -19.82
C LYS A 182 1.91 -6.63 -21.10
N ASN A 183 2.72 -5.58 -20.97
CA ASN A 183 3.24 -4.78 -22.07
C ASN A 183 4.64 -5.25 -22.49
#